data_30df985976c433c5fd316ccb66acc652
#
_entry.id   30df985976c433c5fd316ccb66acc652
#
_cell.length_a   1.000
_cell.length_b   1.000
_cell.length_c   1.000
_cell.angle_alpha   90.00
_cell.angle_beta   90.00
_cell.angle_gamma   90.00
#
_symmetry.space_group_name_H-M   'P 1'
#
loop_
_entity.id
_entity.type
_entity.pdbx_description
1 polymer ?
#
loop_
_entity_poly.entity_id
_entity_poly.type
_entity_poly.pdbx_seq_one_letter_code
_entity_poly.pdbx_strand_id
1 'polypeptide(L)'
;MSDFQLEIGDSISGLLADGVKGTPWVGATIKMDRRRGLVVEVPYLQGADDGQFDHVRHWFESRKAPTNMELLTPEGAVGLFGIVWLGHRAPFGAWKASVGKLRPSVAVLESRNGCLEDPLVIDELYSWIDGLNAWSGLSAVSIEPLVDEKNIANELKLKVKSEIVLEWVQGDTNMRIQSIWSEVSESDGYQRKVLIADDVSLVSSFRSGPRSFDDHYREQQKVRHLMTFMYGRQLFIRRHALRDERFSFTLPSREDPIKPRIQLISSRTFADSVRDVPSRDKLNDLLANFQMVGVGGMEVWSAEYEKWERFILPSVNVLGREGVFAEDVILSTAMSMEAAGELIGECVGEECLKGRGRNLPVSLCIFRCLRVLELELSSEFGGMVALSRAIANTYNAIKHSSRGSFPDGREVTVVCDLSKLIVRLLALHVAKVDFDSCIRSYVSTALDKIIAKMAYWSMSIDENGKWFYQEE
;
A
#
# COMPACT_ATOMS: atom_id res chain seq x y z
N MET A 1 -5.50 0.03 29.07
CA MET A 1 -4.35 -0.19 28.15
C MET A 1 -3.59 1.09 28.14
N SER A 2 -2.28 1.10 28.26
CA SER A 2 -1.53 2.35 28.10
C SER A 2 -1.69 2.80 26.66
N ASP A 3 -2.14 4.04 26.45
CA ASP A 3 -2.24 4.64 25.12
C ASP A 3 -0.86 5.14 24.66
N PHE A 4 0.18 4.32 24.89
CA PHE A 4 1.52 4.66 24.45
C PHE A 4 1.58 4.64 22.94
N GLN A 5 1.40 5.79 22.33
CA GLN A 5 1.46 6.03 20.90
C GLN A 5 2.51 7.10 20.62
N LEU A 6 3.12 7.00 19.46
CA LEU A 6 4.09 7.99 18.97
C LEU A 6 3.57 8.57 17.66
N GLU A 7 3.31 9.87 17.67
CA GLU A 7 2.82 10.61 16.52
C GLU A 7 3.89 11.54 15.95
N ILE A 8 3.60 12.08 14.76
CA ILE A 8 4.53 13.01 14.10
C ILE A 8 4.67 14.28 14.90
N GLY A 9 5.90 14.62 15.24
CA GLY A 9 6.23 15.76 16.09
C GLY A 9 6.53 15.37 17.54
N ASP A 10 6.17 14.16 17.95
CA ASP A 10 6.45 13.67 19.29
C ASP A 10 7.93 13.39 19.50
N SER A 11 8.33 13.53 20.76
CA SER A 11 9.66 13.15 21.22
C SER A 11 9.56 12.53 22.61
N ILE A 12 10.21 11.39 22.79
CA ILE A 12 10.24 10.65 24.04
C ILE A 12 11.70 10.44 24.44
N SER A 13 12.05 10.78 25.66
CA SER A 13 13.40 10.57 26.19
C SER A 13 13.42 9.40 27.16
N GLY A 14 14.54 8.68 27.19
CA GLY A 14 14.68 7.52 28.03
C GLY A 14 16.13 7.04 28.13
N LEU A 15 16.29 5.84 28.66
CA LEU A 15 17.56 5.14 28.78
C LEU A 15 17.67 4.10 27.67
N LEU A 16 18.69 4.22 26.83
CA LEU A 16 18.95 3.33 25.69
C LEU A 16 19.96 2.25 26.11
N ALA A 17 19.63 1.01 25.79
CA ALA A 17 20.49 -0.17 25.94
C ALA A 17 20.70 -0.88 24.61
N ASP A 18 21.89 -1.42 24.39
CA ASP A 18 22.26 -2.23 23.23
C ASP A 18 22.05 -3.75 23.42
N GLY A 19 21.51 -4.15 24.56
CA GLY A 19 21.28 -5.54 24.90
C GLY A 19 22.54 -6.32 25.31
N VAL A 20 23.72 -5.71 25.28
CA VAL A 20 24.98 -6.35 25.67
C VAL A 20 25.14 -6.27 27.17
N LYS A 21 25.35 -7.43 27.83
CA LYS A 21 25.52 -7.49 29.27
C LYS A 21 26.76 -6.71 29.71
N GLY A 22 26.56 -5.75 30.62
CA GLY A 22 27.61 -4.93 31.16
C GLY A 22 27.87 -3.61 30.43
N THR A 23 27.22 -3.37 29.28
CA THR A 23 27.25 -2.07 28.63
C THR A 23 26.40 -1.07 29.40
N PRO A 24 26.92 0.12 29.73
CA PRO A 24 26.14 1.14 30.43
C PRO A 24 24.95 1.65 29.61
N TRP A 25 23.84 1.91 30.26
CA TRP A 25 22.72 2.61 29.70
C TRP A 25 23.07 4.07 29.41
N VAL A 26 22.60 4.59 28.30
CA VAL A 26 22.81 6.00 27.89
C VAL A 26 21.51 6.71 27.66
N GLY A 27 21.48 8.00 28.01
CA GLY A 27 20.32 8.84 27.69
C GLY A 27 20.15 8.95 26.18
N ALA A 28 18.93 8.80 25.70
CA ALA A 28 18.59 8.99 24.29
C ALA A 28 17.19 9.59 24.15
N THR A 29 16.92 10.20 22.99
CA THR A 29 15.61 10.72 22.64
C THR A 29 15.17 10.16 21.30
N ILE A 30 14.01 9.53 21.27
CA ILE A 30 13.31 9.17 20.03
C ILE A 30 12.50 10.37 19.58
N LYS A 31 12.61 10.71 18.28
CA LYS A 31 11.82 11.78 17.63
C LYS A 31 11.13 11.24 16.41
N MET A 32 9.84 11.57 16.28
CA MET A 32 9.09 11.28 15.07
C MET A 32 9.16 12.47 14.12
N ASP A 33 10.21 12.50 13.30
CA ASP A 33 10.46 13.57 12.33
C ASP A 33 9.63 13.39 11.06
N ARG A 34 8.89 14.43 10.63
CA ARG A 34 8.00 14.37 9.47
C ARG A 34 8.71 13.94 8.16
N ARG A 35 9.99 14.24 8.00
CA ARG A 35 10.76 13.96 6.77
C ARG A 35 11.60 12.69 6.86
N ARG A 36 12.12 12.42 8.06
CA ARG A 36 13.09 11.33 8.29
C ARG A 36 12.51 10.10 8.94
N GLY A 37 11.26 10.18 9.41
CA GLY A 37 10.64 9.13 10.20
C GLY A 37 11.20 9.09 11.62
N LEU A 38 11.31 7.90 12.16
CA LEU A 38 11.83 7.69 13.49
C LEU A 38 13.35 7.92 13.54
N VAL A 39 13.77 8.84 14.39
CA VAL A 39 15.18 9.17 14.61
C VAL A 39 15.49 9.04 16.08
N VAL A 40 16.57 8.32 16.43
CA VAL A 40 17.10 8.22 17.79
C VAL A 40 18.29 9.14 17.90
N GLU A 41 18.23 10.10 18.80
CA GLU A 41 19.34 11.00 19.12
C GLU A 41 19.99 10.57 20.44
N VAL A 42 21.31 10.31 20.38
CA VAL A 42 22.11 9.83 21.50
C VAL A 42 23.18 10.88 21.82
N PRO A 43 23.03 11.66 22.89
CA PRO A 43 24.07 12.55 23.36
C PRO A 43 25.19 11.76 24.06
N TYR A 44 26.45 12.15 23.81
CA TYR A 44 27.61 11.54 24.46
C TYR A 44 28.76 12.53 24.61
N LEU A 45 29.68 12.28 25.51
CA LEU A 45 30.87 13.10 25.71
C LEU A 45 32.05 12.55 24.90
N GLN A 46 32.70 13.43 24.13
CA GLN A 46 33.98 13.14 23.52
C GLN A 46 35.12 13.46 24.49
N GLY A 47 36.01 12.50 24.75
CA GLY A 47 37.17 12.72 25.62
C GLY A 47 36.89 12.61 27.13
N ALA A 48 35.79 11.97 27.53
CA ALA A 48 35.63 11.56 28.93
C ALA A 48 36.56 10.37 29.21
N ASP A 49 37.44 10.52 30.17
CA ASP A 49 38.44 9.46 30.54
C ASP A 49 37.86 8.32 31.42
N ASP A 50 36.56 8.41 31.74
CA ASP A 50 35.88 7.46 32.63
C ASP A 50 35.32 6.20 31.95
N GLY A 51 35.47 6.11 30.63
CA GLY A 51 35.00 4.98 29.82
C GLY A 51 33.46 4.88 29.65
N GLN A 52 32.68 5.73 30.31
CA GLN A 52 31.22 5.64 30.36
C GLN A 52 30.59 5.69 28.91
N PHE A 53 31.19 6.46 28.01
CA PHE A 53 30.68 6.64 26.62
C PHE A 53 31.52 5.91 25.58
N ASP A 54 32.45 5.03 25.94
CA ASP A 54 33.35 4.37 24.98
C ASP A 54 32.59 3.56 23.94
N HIS A 55 31.57 2.82 24.36
CA HIS A 55 30.70 2.03 23.46
C HIS A 55 29.91 2.94 22.50
N VAL A 56 29.38 4.07 22.99
CA VAL A 56 28.63 5.04 22.16
C VAL A 56 29.56 5.72 21.16
N ARG A 57 30.76 6.13 21.60
CA ARG A 57 31.78 6.65 20.70
C ARG A 57 32.11 5.65 19.59
N HIS A 58 32.29 4.38 19.97
CA HIS A 58 32.54 3.32 19.00
C HIS A 58 31.42 3.21 17.94
N TRP A 59 30.13 3.27 18.34
CA TRP A 59 29.01 3.22 17.38
C TRP A 59 29.10 4.32 16.33
N PHE A 60 29.48 5.54 16.73
CA PHE A 60 29.47 6.70 15.85
C PHE A 60 30.76 6.90 15.09
N GLU A 61 31.91 6.63 15.68
CA GLU A 61 33.22 6.72 15.00
C GLU A 61 33.43 5.60 13.99
N SER A 62 33.08 4.36 14.35
CA SER A 62 33.14 3.22 13.44
C SER A 62 32.01 3.17 12.42
N ARG A 63 30.96 3.99 12.60
CA ARG A 63 29.69 3.95 11.85
C ARG A 63 28.98 2.60 11.92
N LYS A 64 29.19 1.86 13.00
CA LYS A 64 28.64 0.53 13.27
C LYS A 64 27.85 0.58 14.57
N ALA A 65 26.58 0.95 14.47
CA ALA A 65 25.65 0.82 15.60
C ALA A 65 25.22 -0.64 15.80
N PRO A 66 24.82 -1.05 16.99
CA PRO A 66 24.10 -2.30 17.20
C PRO A 66 22.87 -2.38 16.30
N THR A 67 22.54 -3.57 15.82
CA THR A 67 21.37 -3.77 14.94
C THR A 67 20.06 -3.61 15.69
N ASN A 68 20.07 -3.87 17.00
CA ASN A 68 18.90 -3.77 17.88
C ASN A 68 19.25 -3.05 19.17
N MET A 69 18.29 -2.28 19.65
CA MET A 69 18.39 -1.55 20.92
C MET A 69 17.01 -1.49 21.60
N GLU A 70 17.01 -1.21 22.89
CA GLU A 70 15.80 -0.95 23.65
C GLU A 70 15.91 0.40 24.33
N LEU A 71 14.87 1.22 24.23
CA LEU A 71 14.73 2.48 24.97
C LEU A 71 13.68 2.29 26.05
N LEU A 72 14.10 2.40 27.33
CA LEU A 72 13.18 2.44 28.46
C LEU A 72 12.75 3.88 28.71
N THR A 73 11.44 4.08 28.72
CA THR A 73 10.80 5.38 28.97
C THR A 73 9.85 5.29 30.16
N PRO A 74 9.39 6.41 30.74
CA PRO A 74 8.38 6.38 31.79
C PRO A 74 7.06 5.72 31.38
N GLU A 75 6.73 5.78 30.07
CA GLU A 75 5.50 5.25 29.51
C GLU A 75 5.60 3.74 29.19
N GLY A 76 6.81 3.25 28.93
CA GLY A 76 7.06 1.85 28.58
C GLY A 76 8.37 1.67 27.83
N ALA A 77 8.63 0.47 27.35
CA ALA A 77 9.83 0.16 26.57
C ALA A 77 9.56 0.24 25.07
N VAL A 78 10.53 0.74 24.30
CA VAL A 78 10.50 0.75 22.84
C VAL A 78 11.63 -0.12 22.30
N GLY A 79 11.26 -1.22 21.63
CA GLY A 79 12.20 -2.06 20.89
C GLY A 79 12.52 -1.45 19.53
N LEU A 80 13.81 -1.32 19.21
CA LEU A 80 14.33 -0.72 17.99
C LEU A 80 15.10 -1.77 17.20
N PHE A 81 14.74 -2.00 15.95
CA PHE A 81 15.27 -3.09 15.12
C PHE A 81 15.79 -2.60 13.78
N GLY A 82 16.83 -3.26 13.27
CA GLY A 82 17.43 -2.93 11.98
C GLY A 82 17.98 -1.51 11.97
N ILE A 83 18.75 -1.17 12.99
CA ILE A 83 19.26 0.18 13.20
C ILE A 83 20.38 0.50 12.22
N VAL A 84 20.27 1.65 11.57
CA VAL A 84 21.31 2.19 10.69
C VAL A 84 21.82 3.53 11.22
N TRP A 85 23.12 3.75 11.02
CA TRP A 85 23.77 5.01 11.32
C TRP A 85 23.29 6.11 10.36
N LEU A 86 22.90 7.28 10.91
CA LEU A 86 22.51 8.45 10.11
C LEU A 86 23.57 9.53 10.08
N GLY A 87 24.34 9.65 11.15
CA GLY A 87 25.34 10.68 11.30
C GLY A 87 25.65 11.00 12.74
N HIS A 88 26.64 11.86 12.94
CA HIS A 88 26.92 12.46 14.22
C HIS A 88 27.38 13.90 14.07
N ARG A 89 27.14 14.68 15.08
CA ARG A 89 27.68 16.03 15.20
C ARG A 89 28.66 16.06 16.37
N ALA A 90 29.94 16.19 16.05
CA ALA A 90 31.00 16.32 17.03
C ALA A 90 31.55 17.75 16.98
N PRO A 91 31.32 18.58 18.00
CA PRO A 91 31.91 19.91 18.05
C PRO A 91 33.41 19.84 18.36
N PHE A 92 34.20 20.73 17.80
CA PHE A 92 35.62 20.85 18.14
C PHE A 92 35.82 21.33 19.58
N GLY A 93 36.66 20.65 20.34
CA GLY A 93 37.10 21.02 21.71
C GLY A 93 36.66 20.03 22.77
N ALA A 94 37.48 19.91 23.82
CA ALA A 94 37.18 19.10 24.97
C ALA A 94 35.93 19.59 25.73
N TRP A 95 35.21 18.68 26.39
CA TRP A 95 34.03 18.97 27.23
C TRP A 95 32.79 19.47 26.48
N LYS A 96 32.66 19.15 25.22
CA LYS A 96 31.40 19.41 24.47
C LYS A 96 30.64 18.13 24.21
N ALA A 97 29.33 18.17 24.40
CA ALA A 97 28.47 17.03 24.07
C ALA A 97 28.40 16.86 22.55
N SER A 98 28.65 15.64 22.10
CA SER A 98 28.37 15.17 20.75
C SER A 98 26.96 14.58 20.70
N VAL A 99 26.34 14.58 19.53
CA VAL A 99 25.02 13.95 19.34
C VAL A 99 25.10 13.02 18.13
N GLY A 100 24.95 11.74 18.39
CA GLY A 100 24.80 10.72 17.36
C GLY A 100 23.35 10.54 16.95
N LYS A 101 23.11 10.16 15.69
CA LYS A 101 21.77 9.93 15.14
C LYS A 101 21.70 8.54 14.52
N LEU A 102 20.70 7.78 14.92
CA LEU A 102 20.40 6.45 14.45
C LEU A 102 18.98 6.42 13.87
N ARG A 103 18.74 5.51 12.92
CA ARG A 103 17.40 5.28 12.36
C ARG A 103 17.08 3.78 12.41
N PRO A 104 16.11 3.36 13.20
CA PRO A 104 15.61 2.00 13.17
C PRO A 104 14.77 1.76 11.89
N SER A 105 14.82 0.56 11.36
CA SER A 105 13.92 0.11 10.30
C SER A 105 12.52 -0.13 10.84
N VAL A 106 12.45 -0.67 12.06
CA VAL A 106 11.19 -0.96 12.77
C VAL A 106 11.34 -0.57 14.24
N ALA A 107 10.30 0.03 14.81
CA ALA A 107 10.15 0.23 16.24
C ALA A 107 8.85 -0.41 16.74
N VAL A 108 8.94 -1.08 17.90
CA VAL A 108 7.81 -1.71 18.59
C VAL A 108 7.60 -0.99 19.91
N LEU A 109 6.43 -0.39 20.09
CA LEU A 109 6.10 0.28 21.34
C LEU A 109 5.60 -0.77 22.36
N GLU A 110 5.84 -0.53 23.64
CA GLU A 110 5.56 -1.51 24.71
C GLU A 110 6.38 -2.82 24.59
N SER A 111 7.59 -2.75 23.99
CA SER A 111 8.53 -3.87 24.01
C SER A 111 8.78 -4.32 25.44
N ARG A 112 9.12 -5.60 25.63
CA ARG A 112 9.46 -6.17 26.93
C ARG A 112 10.88 -6.69 26.89
N ASN A 113 11.53 -6.72 28.07
CA ASN A 113 12.88 -7.26 28.23
C ASN A 113 13.03 -8.63 27.56
N GLY A 114 14.08 -8.77 26.76
CA GLY A 114 14.41 -10.01 26.06
C GLY A 114 13.83 -10.18 24.66
N CYS A 115 13.12 -9.18 24.12
CA CYS A 115 12.54 -9.21 22.77
C CYS A 115 13.46 -8.61 21.70
N LEU A 116 14.77 -8.54 21.92
CA LEU A 116 15.75 -7.90 21.01
C LEU A 116 16.37 -8.88 20.00
N GLU A 117 15.67 -9.92 19.61
CA GLU A 117 16.15 -10.83 18.57
C GLU A 117 16.11 -10.16 17.18
N ASP A 118 17.18 -10.29 16.41
CA ASP A 118 17.29 -9.76 15.05
C ASP A 118 17.41 -10.90 14.02
N PRO A 119 16.61 -10.93 12.95
CA PRO A 119 15.55 -9.97 12.64
C PRO A 119 14.32 -10.09 13.55
N LEU A 120 13.58 -8.99 13.74
CA LEU A 120 12.31 -9.06 14.45
C LEU A 120 11.34 -10.01 13.72
N VAL A 121 10.99 -11.11 14.37
CA VAL A 121 9.95 -12.04 13.93
C VAL A 121 8.70 -11.85 14.76
N ILE A 122 7.52 -11.95 14.15
CA ILE A 122 6.23 -11.69 14.78
C ILE A 122 5.18 -12.72 14.33
N ASP A 123 4.19 -12.97 15.18
CA ASP A 123 3.10 -13.91 14.87
C ASP A 123 2.11 -13.32 13.87
N GLU A 124 1.66 -12.08 14.10
CA GLU A 124 0.67 -11.39 13.27
C GLU A 124 1.05 -9.93 13.03
N LEU A 125 0.86 -9.48 11.79
CA LEU A 125 0.97 -8.08 11.40
C LEU A 125 -0.40 -7.54 10.99
N TYR A 126 -0.82 -6.47 11.63
CA TYR A 126 -2.00 -5.66 11.32
C TYR A 126 -1.58 -4.42 10.55
N SER A 127 -2.28 -4.12 9.46
CA SER A 127 -2.05 -2.89 8.68
C SER A 127 -3.35 -2.22 8.29
N TRP A 128 -3.40 -0.90 8.43
CA TRP A 128 -4.52 -0.06 8.02
C TRP A 128 -4.18 0.60 6.69
N ILE A 129 -5.00 0.32 5.68
CA ILE A 129 -4.78 0.74 4.29
C ILE A 129 -5.92 1.64 3.85
N ASP A 130 -5.62 2.71 3.12
CA ASP A 130 -6.65 3.58 2.53
C ASP A 130 -7.66 2.77 1.72
N GLY A 131 -8.93 3.04 1.92
CA GLY A 131 -10.01 2.42 1.16
C GLY A 131 -10.32 0.97 1.52
N LEU A 132 -9.59 0.33 2.46
CA LEU A 132 -9.79 -1.07 2.82
C LEU A 132 -11.22 -1.35 3.32
N ASN A 133 -11.79 -0.43 4.10
CA ASN A 133 -13.16 -0.52 4.61
C ASN A 133 -14.20 -0.51 3.47
N ALA A 134 -14.09 0.44 2.53
CA ALA A 134 -15.00 0.55 1.40
C ALA A 134 -14.84 -0.61 0.42
N TRP A 135 -13.60 -1.08 0.19
CA TRP A 135 -13.33 -2.21 -0.68
C TRP A 135 -13.83 -3.53 -0.13
N SER A 136 -13.62 -3.79 1.16
CA SER A 136 -14.07 -5.03 1.81
C SER A 136 -15.58 -5.06 2.08
N GLY A 137 -16.21 -3.89 2.24
CA GLY A 137 -17.60 -3.78 2.66
C GLY A 137 -17.85 -4.25 4.09
N LEU A 138 -16.78 -4.52 4.88
CA LEU A 138 -16.90 -4.94 6.25
C LEU A 138 -17.25 -3.77 7.16
N SER A 139 -18.17 -4.01 8.09
CA SER A 139 -18.49 -3.12 9.19
C SER A 139 -18.94 -3.92 10.41
N ALA A 140 -18.26 -3.70 11.52
CA ALA A 140 -18.70 -4.24 12.82
C ALA A 140 -19.87 -3.46 13.41
N VAL A 141 -20.18 -2.30 12.85
CA VAL A 141 -21.22 -1.39 13.32
C VAL A 141 -22.33 -1.28 12.27
N SER A 142 -23.56 -1.58 12.67
CA SER A 142 -24.74 -1.34 11.82
C SER A 142 -25.72 -0.43 12.52
N ILE A 143 -26.26 0.53 11.76
CA ILE A 143 -27.22 1.52 12.25
C ILE A 143 -28.53 1.33 11.53
N GLU A 144 -29.59 1.01 12.26
CA GLU A 144 -30.93 0.84 11.75
C GLU A 144 -31.85 1.95 12.30
N PRO A 145 -32.28 2.92 11.48
CA PRO A 145 -33.35 3.84 11.88
C PRO A 145 -34.68 3.09 11.88
N LEU A 146 -35.40 3.15 12.97
CA LEU A 146 -36.79 2.71 13.04
C LEU A 146 -37.67 3.90 12.72
N VAL A 147 -38.38 3.79 11.61
CA VAL A 147 -39.24 4.85 11.09
C VAL A 147 -40.69 4.55 11.42
N ASP A 148 -41.49 5.57 11.69
CA ASP A 148 -42.94 5.46 11.87
C ASP A 148 -43.68 5.40 10.51
N GLU A 149 -45.00 5.34 10.56
CA GLU A 149 -45.87 5.32 9.38
C GLU A 149 -45.71 6.56 8.48
N LYS A 150 -45.11 7.64 8.99
CA LYS A 150 -44.80 8.89 8.25
C LYS A 150 -43.39 8.96 7.75
N ASN A 151 -42.61 7.85 7.82
CA ASN A 151 -41.19 7.82 7.46
C ASN A 151 -40.28 8.74 8.33
N ILE A 152 -40.74 9.06 9.56
CA ILE A 152 -39.95 9.82 10.53
C ILE A 152 -39.19 8.84 11.41
N ALA A 153 -37.88 8.99 11.51
CA ALA A 153 -37.05 8.17 12.39
C ALA A 153 -37.30 8.56 13.87
N ASN A 154 -37.98 7.69 14.62
CA ASN A 154 -38.26 7.90 16.04
C ASN A 154 -37.29 7.17 16.96
N GLU A 155 -36.58 6.18 16.47
CA GLU A 155 -35.58 5.40 17.20
C GLU A 155 -34.43 5.05 16.30
N LEU A 156 -33.22 5.00 16.87
CA LEU A 156 -32.04 4.55 16.19
C LEU A 156 -31.50 3.32 16.90
N LYS A 157 -31.54 2.17 16.24
CA LYS A 157 -30.88 0.95 16.72
C LYS A 157 -29.47 0.85 16.24
N LEU A 158 -28.51 0.81 17.17
CA LEU A 158 -27.12 0.55 16.90
C LEU A 158 -26.81 -0.89 17.32
N LYS A 159 -26.37 -1.71 16.34
CA LYS A 159 -25.91 -3.07 16.58
C LYS A 159 -24.42 -3.12 16.35
N VAL A 160 -23.70 -3.66 17.31
CA VAL A 160 -22.25 -3.84 17.25
C VAL A 160 -21.94 -5.32 17.36
N LYS A 161 -21.17 -5.85 16.43
CA LYS A 161 -20.66 -7.22 16.46
C LYS A 161 -19.25 -7.22 17.03
N SER A 162 -18.87 -8.26 17.76
CA SER A 162 -17.54 -8.36 18.37
C SER A 162 -16.42 -8.38 17.34
N GLU A 163 -16.67 -9.05 16.21
CA GLU A 163 -15.71 -9.21 15.14
C GLU A 163 -16.40 -9.64 13.85
N ILE A 164 -15.99 -9.09 12.72
CA ILE A 164 -16.33 -9.55 11.38
C ILE A 164 -15.06 -9.77 10.61
N VAL A 165 -14.92 -10.95 9.99
CA VAL A 165 -13.68 -11.38 9.34
C VAL A 165 -13.96 -11.94 7.96
N LEU A 166 -13.08 -11.61 6.98
CA LEU A 166 -12.95 -12.28 5.69
C LEU A 166 -11.58 -12.93 5.65
N GLU A 167 -11.49 -14.21 5.34
CA GLU A 167 -10.24 -14.97 5.39
C GLU A 167 -9.95 -15.67 4.07
N TRP A 168 -8.66 -15.76 3.72
CA TRP A 168 -8.15 -16.55 2.59
C TRP A 168 -6.72 -17.02 2.86
N VAL A 169 -6.25 -17.95 2.02
CA VAL A 169 -4.89 -18.48 2.07
C VAL A 169 -4.06 -17.91 0.93
N GLN A 170 -2.88 -17.42 1.24
CA GLN A 170 -1.93 -16.84 0.28
C GLN A 170 -0.56 -17.49 0.45
N GLY A 171 -0.31 -18.56 -0.32
CA GLY A 171 0.88 -19.39 -0.12
C GLY A 171 0.92 -20.02 1.28
N ASP A 172 1.94 -19.70 2.07
CA ASP A 172 2.07 -20.14 3.48
C ASP A 172 1.40 -19.19 4.48
N THR A 173 0.76 -18.12 3.99
CA THR A 173 0.22 -17.05 4.83
C THR A 173 -1.30 -17.14 4.92
N ASN A 174 -1.83 -17.15 6.13
CA ASN A 174 -3.23 -16.87 6.39
C ASN A 174 -3.43 -15.35 6.37
N MET A 175 -4.26 -14.89 5.45
CA MET A 175 -4.64 -13.49 5.32
C MET A 175 -6.05 -13.28 5.80
N ARG A 176 -6.33 -12.17 6.47
CA ARG A 176 -7.69 -11.80 6.82
C ARG A 176 -7.88 -10.28 6.78
N ILE A 177 -9.08 -9.86 6.44
CA ILE A 177 -9.56 -8.50 6.66
C ILE A 177 -10.48 -8.56 7.85
N GLN A 178 -10.22 -7.75 8.86
CA GLN A 178 -10.90 -7.79 10.13
C GLN A 178 -11.46 -6.40 10.46
N SER A 179 -12.77 -6.33 10.75
CA SER A 179 -13.41 -5.13 11.27
C SER A 179 -13.62 -5.26 12.77
N ILE A 180 -13.18 -4.25 13.51
CA ILE A 180 -13.27 -4.16 14.97
C ILE A 180 -13.78 -2.79 15.32
N TRP A 181 -14.62 -2.73 16.33
CA TRP A 181 -15.13 -1.46 16.82
C TRP A 181 -14.44 -1.02 18.11
N SER A 182 -14.45 0.29 18.32
CA SER A 182 -14.05 0.91 19.57
C SER A 182 -15.07 1.98 19.96
N GLU A 183 -15.21 2.22 21.27
CA GLU A 183 -16.09 3.25 21.82
C GLU A 183 -15.26 4.24 22.62
N VAL A 184 -15.51 5.53 22.38
CA VAL A 184 -15.03 6.63 23.22
C VAL A 184 -16.24 7.41 23.68
N SER A 185 -16.39 7.55 25.01
CA SER A 185 -17.47 8.34 25.62
C SER A 185 -16.85 9.55 26.32
N GLU A 186 -17.24 10.73 25.87
CA GLU A 186 -16.84 12.02 26.46
C GLU A 186 -18.04 12.69 27.09
N SER A 187 -17.88 13.27 28.28
CA SER A 187 -18.89 14.07 28.96
C SER A 187 -18.25 15.28 29.57
N ASP A 188 -18.72 16.45 29.22
CA ASP A 188 -18.26 17.74 29.76
C ASP A 188 -19.24 18.37 30.79
N GLY A 189 -20.20 17.61 31.27
CA GLY A 189 -21.26 18.07 32.19
C GLY A 189 -22.43 18.78 31.49
N TYR A 190 -22.30 19.14 30.23
CA TYR A 190 -23.36 19.74 29.39
C TYR A 190 -23.83 18.78 28.30
N GLN A 191 -22.90 18.10 27.64
CA GLN A 191 -23.18 17.13 26.58
C GLN A 191 -22.48 15.82 26.85
N ARG A 192 -23.12 14.73 26.48
CA ARG A 192 -22.49 13.42 26.37
C ARG A 192 -22.34 13.07 24.89
N LYS A 193 -21.11 12.88 24.46
CA LYS A 193 -20.75 12.33 23.14
C LYS A 193 -20.38 10.87 23.29
N VAL A 194 -20.93 10.04 22.44
CA VAL A 194 -20.50 8.64 22.27
C VAL A 194 -20.02 8.51 20.82
N LEU A 195 -18.74 8.24 20.64
CA LEU A 195 -18.14 7.98 19.35
C LEU A 195 -17.89 6.48 19.24
N ILE A 196 -18.49 5.85 18.25
CA ILE A 196 -18.22 4.46 17.90
C ILE A 196 -17.47 4.47 16.60
N ALA A 197 -16.24 3.99 16.62
CA ALA A 197 -15.39 3.85 15.45
C ALA A 197 -15.37 2.40 14.98
N ASP A 198 -15.46 2.21 13.66
CA ASP A 198 -15.31 0.93 13.00
C ASP A 198 -13.95 0.92 12.28
N ASP A 199 -13.08 0.02 12.70
CA ASP A 199 -11.67 0.00 12.30
C ASP A 199 -11.39 -1.29 11.52
N VAL A 200 -11.08 -1.14 10.23
CA VAL A 200 -10.82 -2.27 9.33
C VAL A 200 -9.32 -2.39 9.07
N SER A 201 -8.77 -3.56 9.33
CA SER A 201 -7.35 -3.87 9.15
C SER A 201 -7.12 -5.10 8.30
N LEU A 202 -6.05 -5.10 7.51
CA LEU A 202 -5.50 -6.27 6.85
C LEU A 202 -4.53 -6.96 7.82
N VAL A 203 -4.69 -8.26 7.99
CA VAL A 203 -3.88 -9.07 8.92
C VAL A 203 -3.23 -10.21 8.17
N SER A 204 -1.96 -10.46 8.48
CA SER A 204 -1.21 -11.62 7.99
C SER A 204 -0.62 -12.42 9.12
N SER A 205 -0.67 -13.75 9.02
CA SER A 205 0.01 -14.71 9.90
C SER A 205 0.51 -15.90 9.10
N PHE A 206 1.69 -16.41 9.40
CA PHE A 206 2.26 -17.54 8.67
C PHE A 206 1.92 -18.87 9.36
N ARG A 207 1.57 -19.87 8.57
CA ARG A 207 1.27 -21.22 9.08
C ARG A 207 2.52 -21.94 9.59
N SER A 208 3.67 -21.62 9.03
CA SER A 208 4.98 -22.14 9.44
C SER A 208 5.54 -21.52 10.72
N GLY A 209 4.83 -20.57 11.35
CA GLY A 209 5.22 -19.86 12.57
C GLY A 209 5.65 -18.40 12.34
N PRO A 210 6.17 -17.72 13.35
CA PRO A 210 6.53 -16.31 13.29
C PRO A 210 7.50 -15.99 12.15
N ARG A 211 7.31 -14.84 11.49
CA ARG A 211 8.14 -14.37 10.38
C ARG A 211 8.54 -12.92 10.57
N SER A 212 9.52 -12.48 9.77
CA SER A 212 9.97 -11.09 9.81
C SER A 212 8.87 -10.10 9.39
N PHE A 213 8.98 -8.85 9.87
CA PHE A 213 8.11 -7.76 9.40
C PHE A 213 8.10 -7.66 7.86
N ASP A 214 9.25 -7.83 7.22
CA ASP A 214 9.38 -7.73 5.77
C ASP A 214 8.63 -8.84 5.03
N ASP A 215 8.56 -10.05 5.58
CA ASP A 215 7.79 -11.16 5.00
C ASP A 215 6.28 -10.88 5.07
N HIS A 216 5.78 -10.46 6.24
CA HIS A 216 4.39 -10.03 6.40
C HIS A 216 4.03 -8.87 5.47
N TYR A 217 4.89 -7.86 5.41
CA TYR A 217 4.71 -6.69 4.56
C TYR A 217 4.64 -7.07 3.07
N ARG A 218 5.49 -7.99 2.60
CA ARG A 218 5.48 -8.48 1.22
C ARG A 218 4.15 -9.12 0.85
N GLU A 219 3.60 -9.97 1.72
CA GLU A 219 2.30 -10.59 1.49
C GLU A 219 1.17 -9.57 1.49
N GLN A 220 1.18 -8.61 2.39
CA GLN A 220 0.20 -7.53 2.42
C GLN A 220 0.30 -6.56 1.22
N GLN A 221 1.51 -6.38 0.67
CA GLN A 221 1.71 -5.61 -0.57
C GLN A 221 0.98 -6.22 -1.77
N LYS A 222 0.90 -7.53 -1.89
CA LYS A 222 0.14 -8.19 -2.96
C LYS A 222 -1.33 -7.74 -2.95
N VAL A 223 -1.92 -7.68 -1.77
CA VAL A 223 -3.31 -7.18 -1.57
C VAL A 223 -3.42 -5.70 -1.92
N ARG A 224 -2.51 -4.86 -1.39
CA ARG A 224 -2.50 -3.42 -1.69
C ARG A 224 -2.35 -3.15 -3.19
N HIS A 225 -1.55 -3.93 -3.90
CA HIS A 225 -1.39 -3.79 -5.35
C HIS A 225 -2.69 -4.11 -6.10
N LEU A 226 -3.39 -5.18 -5.73
CA LEU A 226 -4.71 -5.47 -6.30
C LEU A 226 -5.69 -4.31 -6.04
N MET A 227 -5.76 -3.85 -4.79
CA MET A 227 -6.59 -2.68 -4.44
C MET A 227 -6.21 -1.43 -5.24
N THR A 228 -4.91 -1.22 -5.53
CA THR A 228 -4.44 -0.11 -6.37
C THR A 228 -5.03 -0.19 -7.79
N PHE A 229 -5.12 -1.38 -8.38
CA PHE A 229 -5.81 -1.57 -9.66
C PHE A 229 -7.32 -1.31 -9.52
N MET A 230 -7.94 -1.78 -8.44
CA MET A 230 -9.39 -1.59 -8.23
C MET A 230 -9.75 -0.11 -8.09
N TYR A 231 -8.95 0.67 -7.40
CA TYR A 231 -9.16 2.11 -7.23
C TYR A 231 -8.55 2.97 -8.36
N GLY A 232 -7.65 2.42 -9.17
CA GLY A 232 -6.92 3.18 -10.18
C GLY A 232 -6.06 4.30 -9.63
N ARG A 233 -5.67 4.21 -8.36
CA ARG A 233 -4.90 5.22 -7.61
C ARG A 233 -4.04 4.62 -6.52
N GLN A 234 -3.07 5.39 -6.04
CA GLN A 234 -2.23 5.00 -4.91
C GLN A 234 -3.03 4.92 -3.61
N LEU A 235 -2.78 3.83 -2.88
CA LEU A 235 -3.29 3.58 -1.55
C LEU A 235 -2.12 3.46 -0.58
N PHE A 236 -2.24 4.07 0.59
CA PHE A 236 -1.20 4.14 1.59
C PHE A 236 -1.52 3.28 2.79
N ILE A 237 -0.48 2.68 3.35
CA ILE A 237 -0.57 2.03 4.66
C ILE A 237 -0.33 3.10 5.71
N ARG A 238 -1.32 3.35 6.56
CA ARG A 238 -1.30 4.43 7.54
C ARG A 238 -0.60 4.09 8.83
N ARG A 239 -0.78 2.87 9.29
CA ARG A 239 -0.20 2.38 10.55
C ARG A 239 -0.08 0.88 10.53
N HIS A 240 0.75 0.38 11.42
CA HIS A 240 0.87 -1.04 11.71
C HIS A 240 0.69 -1.31 13.20
N ALA A 241 0.25 -2.52 13.52
CA ALA A 241 0.37 -3.11 14.83
C ALA A 241 0.76 -4.57 14.69
N LEU A 242 1.37 -5.11 15.71
CA LEU A 242 1.67 -6.53 15.82
C LEU A 242 0.83 -7.15 16.93
N ARG A 243 0.63 -8.45 16.85
CA ARG A 243 0.19 -9.31 17.95
C ARG A 243 1.18 -10.49 18.01
N ASP A 244 1.67 -10.78 19.19
CA ASP A 244 2.68 -11.81 19.40
C ASP A 244 2.58 -12.38 20.81
N GLU A 245 2.85 -13.67 20.94
CA GLU A 245 2.78 -14.40 22.22
C GLU A 245 3.69 -13.77 23.29
N ARG A 246 4.84 -13.26 22.89
CA ARG A 246 5.83 -12.65 23.81
C ARG A 246 5.28 -11.44 24.56
N PHE A 247 4.27 -10.77 24.03
CA PHE A 247 3.61 -9.60 24.64
C PHE A 247 2.32 -9.96 25.36
N SER A 248 1.96 -11.26 25.43
CA SER A 248 0.77 -11.71 26.12
C SER A 248 0.90 -11.48 27.64
N PHE A 249 -0.24 -11.24 28.28
CA PHE A 249 -0.33 -11.16 29.73
C PHE A 249 -1.66 -11.74 30.22
N THR A 250 -1.63 -12.31 31.42
CA THR A 250 -2.85 -12.88 32.04
C THR A 250 -3.35 -11.94 33.11
N LEU A 251 -4.65 -11.61 33.04
CA LEU A 251 -5.31 -10.89 34.14
C LEU A 251 -5.73 -11.89 35.20
N PRO A 252 -5.69 -11.53 36.52
CA PRO A 252 -6.13 -12.40 37.59
C PRO A 252 -7.58 -12.89 37.45
N SER A 253 -8.40 -12.16 36.69
CA SER A 253 -9.82 -12.46 36.44
C SER A 253 -10.08 -13.31 35.18
N ARG A 254 -9.03 -13.73 34.44
CA ARG A 254 -9.15 -14.51 33.20
C ARG A 254 -8.16 -15.65 33.18
N GLU A 255 -8.61 -16.81 32.68
CA GLU A 255 -7.74 -17.97 32.46
C GLU A 255 -6.90 -17.83 31.18
N ASP A 256 -7.49 -17.24 30.12
CA ASP A 256 -6.81 -17.09 28.85
C ASP A 256 -5.94 -15.83 28.81
N PRO A 257 -4.70 -15.93 28.27
CA PRO A 257 -3.83 -14.79 28.11
C PRO A 257 -4.40 -13.78 27.10
N ILE A 258 -4.29 -12.52 27.44
CA ILE A 258 -4.63 -11.41 26.51
C ILE A 258 -3.41 -11.16 25.66
N LYS A 259 -3.58 -11.21 24.32
CA LYS A 259 -2.58 -10.81 23.34
C LYS A 259 -2.92 -9.41 22.83
N PRO A 260 -2.31 -8.36 23.39
CA PRO A 260 -2.62 -6.99 22.98
C PRO A 260 -2.14 -6.73 21.54
N ARG A 261 -2.75 -5.75 20.88
CA ARG A 261 -2.19 -5.16 19.67
C ARG A 261 -1.22 -4.07 20.08
N ILE A 262 0.01 -4.20 19.62
CA ILE A 262 1.12 -3.31 19.96
C ILE A 262 1.45 -2.50 18.70
N GLN A 263 1.56 -1.18 18.84
CA GLN A 263 1.92 -0.31 17.72
C GLN A 263 3.32 -0.67 17.21
N LEU A 264 3.40 -0.79 15.88
CA LEU A 264 4.63 -0.99 15.15
C LEU A 264 4.82 0.16 14.16
N ILE A 265 5.97 0.81 14.21
CA ILE A 265 6.34 1.88 13.29
C ILE A 265 7.43 1.35 12.36
N SER A 266 7.18 1.44 11.05
CA SER A 266 8.15 1.03 10.04
C SER A 266 8.64 2.22 9.23
N SER A 267 9.95 2.29 9.02
CA SER A 267 10.56 3.30 8.14
C SER A 267 10.12 3.18 6.69
N ARG A 268 9.67 1.99 6.26
CA ARG A 268 9.17 1.74 4.89
C ARG A 268 7.82 2.39 4.60
N THR A 269 6.96 2.48 5.60
CA THR A 269 5.59 3.01 5.46
C THR A 269 5.42 4.37 6.10
N PHE A 270 6.45 4.87 6.78
CA PHE A 270 6.37 6.15 7.46
C PHE A 270 6.00 7.30 6.51
N ALA A 271 6.62 7.36 5.31
CA ALA A 271 6.31 8.39 4.32
C ALA A 271 4.85 8.36 3.86
N ASP A 272 4.19 7.22 3.94
CA ASP A 272 2.79 7.04 3.58
C ASP A 272 1.86 7.58 4.68
N SER A 273 2.23 7.45 5.95
CA SER A 273 1.41 7.90 7.09
C SER A 273 1.26 9.42 7.17
N VAL A 274 2.20 10.17 6.60
CA VAL A 274 2.20 11.66 6.60
C VAL A 274 1.42 12.28 5.45
N ARG A 275 0.96 11.48 4.49
CA ARG A 275 0.20 11.97 3.34
C ARG A 275 -1.26 12.18 3.71
N ASP A 276 -1.92 13.10 3.00
CA ASP A 276 -3.33 13.35 3.22
C ASP A 276 -4.17 12.09 2.98
N VAL A 277 -5.17 11.86 3.84
CA VAL A 277 -6.13 10.78 3.65
C VAL A 277 -7.01 11.12 2.45
N PRO A 278 -7.17 10.22 1.48
CA PRO A 278 -8.04 10.49 0.34
C PRO A 278 -9.48 10.71 0.80
N SER A 279 -10.11 11.75 0.26
CA SER A 279 -11.54 12.00 0.53
C SER A 279 -12.39 10.82 0.03
N ARG A 280 -13.58 10.64 0.63
CA ARG A 280 -14.52 9.58 0.24
C ARG A 280 -14.82 9.59 -1.25
N ASP A 281 -15.00 10.78 -1.85
CA ASP A 281 -15.31 10.92 -3.29
C ASP A 281 -14.20 10.36 -4.18
N LYS A 282 -12.94 10.50 -3.75
CA LYS A 282 -11.79 9.93 -4.46
C LYS A 282 -11.70 8.41 -4.35
N LEU A 283 -12.43 7.78 -3.45
CA LEU A 283 -12.51 6.34 -3.25
C LEU A 283 -13.78 5.73 -3.86
N ASN A 284 -14.66 6.55 -4.47
CA ASN A 284 -15.91 6.07 -5.09
C ASN A 284 -15.72 5.45 -6.49
N ASP A 285 -14.57 5.71 -7.16
CA ASP A 285 -14.27 5.12 -8.49
C ASP A 285 -13.68 3.71 -8.37
N LEU A 286 -14.45 2.82 -7.77
CA LEU A 286 -14.04 1.44 -7.50
C LEU A 286 -14.48 0.52 -8.64
N LEU A 287 -13.52 -0.11 -9.33
CA LEU A 287 -13.76 -1.06 -10.44
C LEU A 287 -14.43 -2.35 -9.92
N ALA A 288 -13.91 -2.93 -8.84
CA ALA A 288 -14.45 -4.12 -8.19
C ALA A 288 -14.14 -4.11 -6.70
N ASN A 289 -15.13 -4.49 -5.88
CA ASN A 289 -14.96 -4.65 -4.44
C ASN A 289 -14.52 -6.10 -4.10
N PHE A 290 -14.27 -6.36 -2.81
CA PHE A 290 -13.85 -7.69 -2.36
C PHE A 290 -14.89 -8.78 -2.66
N GLN A 291 -16.18 -8.48 -2.60
CA GLN A 291 -17.23 -9.46 -2.87
C GLN A 291 -17.19 -9.92 -4.33
N MET A 292 -16.89 -9.03 -5.28
CA MET A 292 -16.74 -9.35 -6.70
C MET A 292 -15.46 -10.15 -6.96
N VAL A 293 -14.35 -9.80 -6.29
CA VAL A 293 -13.08 -10.53 -6.40
C VAL A 293 -13.19 -11.90 -5.76
N GLY A 294 -13.80 -11.98 -4.59
CA GLY A 294 -13.98 -13.19 -3.80
C GLY A 294 -12.67 -13.76 -3.24
N VAL A 295 -12.81 -14.73 -2.34
CA VAL A 295 -11.68 -15.47 -1.75
C VAL A 295 -10.87 -16.17 -2.84
N GLY A 296 -11.53 -16.84 -3.79
CA GLY A 296 -10.84 -17.53 -4.90
C GLY A 296 -10.01 -16.59 -5.77
N GLY A 297 -10.52 -15.37 -6.05
CA GLY A 297 -9.76 -14.36 -6.78
C GLY A 297 -8.53 -13.88 -6.02
N MET A 298 -8.62 -13.72 -4.70
CA MET A 298 -7.48 -13.37 -3.84
C MET A 298 -6.40 -14.46 -3.83
N GLU A 299 -6.80 -15.73 -3.74
CA GLU A 299 -5.88 -16.88 -3.77
C GLU A 299 -5.17 -16.98 -5.13
N VAL A 300 -5.92 -16.86 -6.22
CA VAL A 300 -5.34 -16.87 -7.58
C VAL A 300 -4.41 -15.68 -7.80
N TRP A 301 -4.82 -14.46 -7.43
CA TRP A 301 -3.98 -13.28 -7.53
C TRP A 301 -2.64 -13.47 -6.83
N SER A 302 -2.66 -14.00 -5.61
CA SER A 302 -1.43 -14.21 -4.85
C SER A 302 -0.53 -15.29 -5.45
N ALA A 303 -1.11 -16.35 -5.99
CA ALA A 303 -0.39 -17.47 -6.62
C ALA A 303 0.26 -17.05 -7.95
N GLU A 304 -0.44 -16.23 -8.73
CA GLU A 304 0.05 -15.74 -10.02
C GLU A 304 0.97 -14.51 -9.89
N TYR A 305 1.00 -13.84 -8.72
CA TYR A 305 1.64 -12.55 -8.52
C TYR A 305 3.08 -12.49 -9.03
N GLU A 306 3.93 -13.43 -8.66
CA GLU A 306 5.35 -13.43 -9.03
C GLU A 306 5.56 -13.65 -10.53
N LYS A 307 4.73 -14.50 -11.14
CA LYS A 307 4.74 -14.73 -12.59
C LYS A 307 4.38 -13.46 -13.37
N TRP A 308 3.43 -12.67 -12.83
CA TRP A 308 2.93 -11.44 -13.45
C TRP A 308 3.61 -10.16 -12.92
N GLU A 309 4.68 -10.27 -12.15
CA GLU A 309 5.34 -9.13 -11.49
C GLU A 309 5.75 -8.04 -12.48
N ARG A 310 6.24 -8.40 -13.69
CA ARG A 310 6.63 -7.46 -14.74
C ARG A 310 5.43 -6.68 -15.32
N PHE A 311 4.24 -7.22 -15.23
CA PHE A 311 3.00 -6.51 -15.53
C PHE A 311 2.55 -5.65 -14.33
N ILE A 312 2.57 -6.24 -13.14
CA ILE A 312 2.00 -5.64 -11.92
C ILE A 312 2.77 -4.39 -11.49
N LEU A 313 4.09 -4.49 -11.31
CA LEU A 313 4.86 -3.42 -10.66
C LEU A 313 4.89 -2.11 -11.46
N PRO A 314 5.14 -2.08 -12.78
CA PRO A 314 5.11 -0.82 -13.53
C PRO A 314 3.70 -0.20 -13.55
N SER A 315 2.65 -1.03 -13.68
CA SER A 315 1.25 -0.57 -13.66
C SER A 315 0.89 0.05 -12.32
N VAL A 316 1.16 -0.64 -11.21
CA VAL A 316 0.87 -0.12 -9.85
C VAL A 316 1.65 1.17 -9.58
N ASN A 317 2.91 1.22 -9.99
CA ASN A 317 3.76 2.39 -9.77
C ASN A 317 3.21 3.63 -10.49
N VAL A 318 2.70 3.48 -11.71
CA VAL A 318 2.17 4.61 -12.47
C VAL A 318 0.73 4.98 -12.06
N LEU A 319 -0.12 4.00 -11.79
CA LEU A 319 -1.46 4.25 -11.24
C LEU A 319 -1.36 4.91 -9.85
N GLY A 320 -0.30 4.59 -9.13
CA GLY A 320 -0.02 5.05 -7.78
C GLY A 320 0.50 6.48 -7.66
N ARG A 321 0.77 7.20 -8.73
CA ARG A 321 1.36 8.55 -8.65
C ARG A 321 0.34 9.62 -8.96
N GLU A 322 0.19 10.60 -8.09
CA GLU A 322 -0.55 11.84 -8.37
C GLU A 322 0.34 12.80 -9.18
N GLY A 323 -0.25 13.51 -10.14
CA GLY A 323 0.46 14.51 -10.96
C GLY A 323 1.48 13.95 -11.95
N VAL A 324 1.34 12.68 -12.35
CA VAL A 324 2.17 12.06 -13.38
C VAL A 324 1.79 12.57 -14.76
N PHE A 325 2.78 12.81 -15.60
CA PHE A 325 2.53 13.12 -17.00
C PHE A 325 1.88 11.93 -17.72
N ALA A 326 0.98 12.21 -18.64
CA ALA A 326 0.25 11.18 -19.39
C ALA A 326 1.21 10.26 -20.16
N GLU A 327 2.31 10.81 -20.64
CA GLU A 327 3.39 10.11 -21.34
C GLU A 327 4.04 9.03 -20.46
N ASP A 328 4.32 9.33 -19.18
CA ASP A 328 4.88 8.35 -18.24
C ASP A 328 3.89 7.21 -17.99
N VAL A 329 2.59 7.53 -17.96
CA VAL A 329 1.54 6.51 -17.85
C VAL A 329 1.59 5.59 -19.07
N ILE A 330 1.62 6.15 -20.29
CA ILE A 330 1.65 5.37 -21.52
C ILE A 330 2.90 4.50 -21.59
N LEU A 331 4.07 5.05 -21.26
CA LEU A 331 5.34 4.31 -21.25
C LEU A 331 5.28 3.12 -20.28
N SER A 332 4.85 3.35 -19.06
CA SER A 332 4.81 2.31 -18.02
C SER A 332 3.75 1.25 -18.28
N THR A 333 2.55 1.65 -18.73
CA THR A 333 1.47 0.71 -19.04
C THR A 333 1.73 -0.09 -20.31
N ALA A 334 2.36 0.50 -21.33
CA ALA A 334 2.76 -0.24 -22.53
C ALA A 334 3.81 -1.32 -22.19
N MET A 335 4.82 -0.99 -21.36
CA MET A 335 5.77 -2.00 -20.86
C MET A 335 5.07 -3.13 -20.08
N SER A 336 4.08 -2.77 -19.28
CA SER A 336 3.25 -3.75 -18.56
C SER A 336 2.45 -4.63 -19.53
N MET A 337 1.84 -4.04 -20.54
CA MET A 337 1.08 -4.78 -21.56
C MET A 337 1.99 -5.64 -22.45
N GLU A 338 3.24 -5.25 -22.73
CA GLU A 338 4.23 -6.11 -23.37
C GLU A 338 4.43 -7.39 -22.56
N ALA A 339 4.74 -7.24 -21.27
CA ALA A 339 4.96 -8.39 -20.39
C ALA A 339 3.69 -9.26 -20.24
N ALA A 340 2.52 -8.63 -20.14
CA ALA A 340 1.24 -9.35 -20.08
C ALA A 340 0.95 -10.11 -21.40
N GLY A 341 1.13 -9.48 -22.56
CA GLY A 341 0.88 -10.11 -23.86
C GLY A 341 1.81 -11.32 -24.15
N GLU A 342 3.04 -11.30 -23.61
CA GLU A 342 3.93 -12.47 -23.67
C GLU A 342 3.38 -13.62 -22.82
N LEU A 343 2.87 -13.34 -21.62
CA LEU A 343 2.32 -14.36 -20.71
C LEU A 343 0.98 -14.94 -21.17
N ILE A 344 0.13 -14.12 -21.80
CA ILE A 344 -1.15 -14.51 -22.38
C ILE A 344 -0.90 -15.50 -23.54
N GLY A 345 0.12 -15.26 -24.37
CA GLY A 345 0.42 -16.13 -25.50
C GLY A 345 -0.42 -15.81 -26.75
N GLU A 346 -0.39 -16.75 -27.72
CA GLU A 346 -1.04 -16.54 -29.02
C GLU A 346 -2.56 -16.49 -28.93
N CYS A 347 -3.15 -15.53 -29.65
CA CYS A 347 -4.60 -15.30 -29.73
C CYS A 347 -5.10 -15.34 -31.17
N VAL A 348 -6.32 -15.79 -31.38
CA VAL A 348 -6.98 -15.79 -32.69
C VAL A 348 -7.18 -14.35 -33.18
N GLY A 349 -6.80 -14.07 -34.43
CA GLY A 349 -6.95 -12.78 -35.09
C GLY A 349 -5.68 -11.89 -34.96
N GLU A 350 -4.58 -12.38 -34.46
CA GLU A 350 -3.32 -11.63 -34.29
C GLU A 350 -2.39 -11.68 -35.53
N GLU A 351 -2.75 -12.44 -36.57
CA GLU A 351 -1.88 -12.75 -37.71
C GLU A 351 -1.35 -11.50 -38.42
N CYS A 352 -2.20 -10.47 -38.55
CA CYS A 352 -1.84 -9.21 -39.21
C CYS A 352 -0.91 -8.30 -38.36
N LEU A 353 -0.66 -8.65 -37.11
CA LEU A 353 0.22 -7.93 -36.18
C LEU A 353 1.56 -8.62 -35.99
N LYS A 354 1.76 -9.86 -36.50
CA LYS A 354 3.01 -10.60 -36.40
C LYS A 354 4.13 -9.89 -37.20
N GLY A 355 5.19 -9.50 -36.53
CA GLY A 355 6.37 -8.91 -37.14
C GLY A 355 7.30 -9.95 -37.78
N ARG A 356 8.23 -9.50 -38.64
CA ARG A 356 9.25 -10.37 -39.25
C ARG A 356 10.43 -10.70 -38.32
N GLY A 357 10.47 -10.10 -37.13
CA GLY A 357 11.57 -10.25 -36.18
C GLY A 357 11.31 -11.31 -35.11
N ARG A 358 12.32 -11.59 -34.26
CA ARG A 358 12.22 -12.51 -33.12
C ARG A 358 11.42 -11.91 -31.96
N ASN A 359 11.39 -10.58 -31.82
CA ASN A 359 10.69 -9.89 -30.73
C ASN A 359 9.23 -9.67 -31.14
N LEU A 360 8.32 -9.86 -30.19
CA LEU A 360 6.90 -9.57 -30.38
C LEU A 360 6.71 -8.05 -30.50
N PRO A 361 5.97 -7.58 -31.52
CA PRO A 361 5.58 -6.17 -31.59
C PRO A 361 4.73 -5.74 -30.40
N VAL A 362 4.90 -4.53 -29.89
CA VAL A 362 4.06 -3.98 -28.80
C VAL A 362 2.59 -4.02 -29.15
N SER A 363 2.23 -3.71 -30.40
CA SER A 363 0.83 -3.78 -30.88
C SER A 363 0.24 -5.19 -30.77
N LEU A 364 1.05 -6.22 -30.99
CA LEU A 364 0.62 -7.61 -30.83
C LEU A 364 0.33 -7.94 -29.35
N CYS A 365 1.23 -7.51 -28.44
CA CYS A 365 1.04 -7.71 -27.01
C CYS A 365 -0.22 -6.98 -26.50
N ILE A 366 -0.42 -5.74 -26.93
CA ILE A 366 -1.63 -4.97 -26.60
C ILE A 366 -2.89 -5.67 -27.16
N PHE A 367 -2.85 -6.19 -28.38
CA PHE A 367 -3.97 -6.94 -28.96
C PHE A 367 -4.33 -8.15 -28.09
N ARG A 368 -3.35 -8.94 -27.66
CA ARG A 368 -3.57 -10.08 -26.78
C ARG A 368 -4.22 -9.66 -25.47
N CYS A 369 -3.78 -8.53 -24.89
CA CYS A 369 -4.40 -7.95 -23.70
C CYS A 369 -5.88 -7.59 -23.93
N LEU A 370 -6.20 -6.91 -25.06
CA LEU A 370 -7.57 -6.57 -25.40
C LEU A 370 -8.42 -7.81 -25.67
N ARG A 371 -7.85 -8.83 -26.31
CA ARG A 371 -8.56 -10.04 -26.70
C ARG A 371 -9.06 -10.86 -25.50
N VAL A 372 -8.21 -11.02 -24.48
CA VAL A 372 -8.59 -11.77 -23.25
C VAL A 372 -9.58 -11.01 -22.37
N LEU A 373 -9.72 -9.71 -22.56
CA LEU A 373 -10.69 -8.89 -21.82
C LEU A 373 -12.08 -8.89 -22.46
N GLU A 374 -12.20 -9.43 -23.70
CA GLU A 374 -13.47 -9.51 -24.45
C GLU A 374 -14.26 -8.20 -24.46
N LEU A 375 -13.55 -7.06 -24.63
CA LEU A 375 -14.19 -5.75 -24.62
C LEU A 375 -15.05 -5.54 -25.85
N GLU A 376 -16.27 -5.07 -25.63
CA GLU A 376 -17.15 -4.58 -26.71
C GLU A 376 -16.68 -3.18 -27.12
N LEU A 377 -15.81 -3.13 -28.13
CA LEU A 377 -15.28 -1.89 -28.66
C LEU A 377 -16.24 -1.33 -29.71
N SER A 378 -16.60 -0.06 -29.56
CA SER A 378 -17.38 0.65 -30.54
C SER A 378 -16.61 0.89 -31.86
N SER A 379 -17.33 1.24 -32.93
CA SER A 379 -16.77 1.49 -34.27
C SER A 379 -15.75 2.63 -34.31
N GLU A 380 -15.83 3.56 -33.32
CA GLU A 380 -14.94 4.71 -33.21
C GLU A 380 -13.47 4.32 -32.97
N PHE A 381 -13.25 3.15 -32.40
CA PHE A 381 -11.90 2.60 -32.18
C PHE A 381 -11.34 1.85 -33.40
N GLY A 382 -12.11 1.69 -34.48
CA GLY A 382 -11.68 0.95 -35.66
C GLY A 382 -11.45 -0.54 -35.44
N GLY A 383 -11.89 -1.09 -34.31
CA GLY A 383 -11.69 -2.47 -33.87
C GLY A 383 -10.38 -2.72 -33.12
N MET A 384 -10.25 -3.94 -32.59
CA MET A 384 -9.11 -4.30 -31.70
C MET A 384 -7.74 -4.13 -32.35
N VAL A 385 -7.60 -4.49 -33.64
CA VAL A 385 -6.34 -4.38 -34.39
C VAL A 385 -5.91 -2.93 -34.52
N ALA A 386 -6.85 -2.07 -34.98
CA ALA A 386 -6.61 -0.65 -35.15
C ALA A 386 -6.26 0.03 -33.80
N LEU A 387 -7.03 -0.26 -32.77
CA LEU A 387 -6.78 0.27 -31.42
C LEU A 387 -5.41 -0.18 -30.88
N SER A 388 -5.05 -1.45 -31.05
CA SER A 388 -3.74 -1.98 -30.61
C SER A 388 -2.58 -1.27 -31.31
N ARG A 389 -2.73 -1.00 -32.62
CA ARG A 389 -1.77 -0.22 -33.41
C ARG A 389 -1.72 1.23 -32.94
N ALA A 390 -2.86 1.87 -32.69
CA ALA A 390 -2.92 3.27 -32.24
C ALA A 390 -2.21 3.47 -30.92
N ILE A 391 -2.47 2.65 -29.90
CA ILE A 391 -1.80 2.69 -28.62
C ILE A 391 -0.28 2.47 -28.80
N ALA A 392 0.13 1.45 -29.60
CA ALA A 392 1.53 1.17 -29.86
C ALA A 392 2.24 2.29 -30.64
N ASN A 393 1.56 2.93 -31.60
CA ASN A 393 2.12 4.05 -32.36
C ASN A 393 2.36 5.25 -31.44
N THR A 394 1.40 5.62 -30.60
CA THR A 394 1.56 6.70 -29.62
C THR A 394 2.68 6.40 -28.64
N TYR A 395 2.77 5.18 -28.09
CA TYR A 395 3.87 4.74 -27.25
C TYR A 395 5.23 4.88 -27.95
N ASN A 396 5.35 4.38 -29.19
CA ASN A 396 6.59 4.45 -29.96
C ASN A 396 7.01 5.89 -30.29
N ALA A 397 6.06 6.78 -30.59
CA ALA A 397 6.32 8.18 -30.87
C ALA A 397 6.82 8.93 -29.60
N ILE A 398 6.30 8.59 -28.42
CA ILE A 398 6.81 9.11 -27.13
C ILE A 398 8.22 8.56 -26.84
N LYS A 399 8.43 7.27 -27.06
CA LYS A 399 9.70 6.59 -26.68
C LYS A 399 10.87 6.90 -27.63
N HIS A 400 10.60 7.10 -28.92
CA HIS A 400 11.61 7.18 -29.95
C HIS A 400 11.52 8.49 -30.75
N SER A 401 12.39 9.44 -30.46
CA SER A 401 12.46 10.74 -31.19
C SER A 401 12.67 10.61 -32.70
N SER A 402 13.21 9.47 -33.17
CA SER A 402 13.43 9.18 -34.59
C SER A 402 12.18 8.67 -35.33
N ARG A 403 11.07 8.41 -34.65
CA ARG A 403 9.85 7.82 -35.23
C ARG A 403 8.73 8.83 -35.50
N GLY A 404 9.06 10.07 -35.82
CA GLY A 404 8.11 11.11 -36.18
C GLY A 404 8.03 12.25 -35.17
N SER A 405 6.99 13.08 -35.29
CA SER A 405 6.69 14.15 -34.33
C SER A 405 6.15 13.58 -33.02
N PHE A 406 6.31 14.34 -31.95
CA PHE A 406 5.65 14.02 -30.68
C PHE A 406 4.13 13.96 -30.88
N PRO A 407 3.41 13.01 -30.22
CA PRO A 407 1.97 12.86 -30.40
C PRO A 407 1.20 14.10 -29.97
N ASP A 408 0.04 14.33 -30.58
CA ASP A 408 -0.88 15.39 -30.11
C ASP A 408 -1.38 15.11 -28.69
N GLY A 409 -1.54 16.15 -27.89
CA GLY A 409 -1.98 16.03 -26.49
C GLY A 409 -3.36 15.35 -26.34
N ARG A 410 -4.22 15.43 -27.35
CA ARG A 410 -5.51 14.73 -27.39
C ARG A 410 -5.32 13.22 -27.53
N GLU A 411 -4.43 12.77 -28.42
CA GLU A 411 -4.04 11.35 -28.57
C GLU A 411 -3.47 10.82 -27.26
N VAL A 412 -2.53 11.55 -26.67
CA VAL A 412 -1.90 11.20 -25.40
C VAL A 412 -2.94 11.03 -24.29
N THR A 413 -3.94 11.93 -24.23
CA THR A 413 -5.01 11.87 -23.23
C THR A 413 -5.88 10.62 -23.42
N VAL A 414 -6.33 10.34 -24.63
CA VAL A 414 -7.18 9.17 -24.94
C VAL A 414 -6.42 7.87 -24.67
N VAL A 415 -5.17 7.75 -25.15
CA VAL A 415 -4.33 6.56 -24.94
C VAL A 415 -4.00 6.36 -23.46
N CYS A 416 -3.78 7.43 -22.70
CA CYS A 416 -3.57 7.36 -21.26
C CYS A 416 -4.78 6.75 -20.54
N ASP A 417 -6.00 7.24 -20.84
CA ASP A 417 -7.22 6.75 -20.20
C ASP A 417 -7.51 5.29 -20.58
N LEU A 418 -7.37 4.93 -21.86
CA LEU A 418 -7.50 3.55 -22.34
C LEU A 418 -6.48 2.63 -21.66
N SER A 419 -5.22 3.02 -21.61
CA SER A 419 -4.15 2.21 -21.00
C SER A 419 -4.38 1.96 -19.53
N LYS A 420 -4.84 2.99 -18.77
CA LYS A 420 -5.24 2.82 -17.36
C LYS A 420 -6.39 1.82 -17.22
N LEU A 421 -7.42 1.91 -18.05
CA LEU A 421 -8.55 0.99 -18.02
C LEU A 421 -8.09 -0.44 -18.32
N ILE A 422 -7.32 -0.65 -19.39
CA ILE A 422 -6.84 -1.96 -19.82
C ILE A 422 -6.02 -2.63 -18.70
N VAL A 423 -5.05 -1.96 -18.09
CA VAL A 423 -4.22 -2.58 -17.05
C VAL A 423 -5.03 -2.89 -15.78
N ARG A 424 -6.05 -2.08 -15.44
CA ARG A 424 -6.95 -2.36 -14.32
C ARG A 424 -7.78 -3.62 -14.58
N LEU A 425 -8.30 -3.79 -15.77
CA LEU A 425 -9.07 -4.98 -16.16
C LEU A 425 -8.20 -6.23 -16.27
N LEU A 426 -6.94 -6.08 -16.75
CA LEU A 426 -5.98 -7.19 -16.77
C LEU A 426 -5.68 -7.71 -15.35
N ALA A 427 -5.68 -6.86 -14.34
CA ALA A 427 -5.52 -7.32 -12.96
C ALA A 427 -6.68 -8.24 -12.52
N LEU A 428 -7.92 -7.96 -12.93
CA LEU A 428 -9.07 -8.86 -12.70
C LEU A 428 -8.91 -10.16 -13.49
N HIS A 429 -8.44 -10.09 -14.74
CA HIS A 429 -8.13 -11.29 -15.56
C HIS A 429 -7.07 -12.18 -14.87
N VAL A 430 -5.99 -11.59 -14.32
CA VAL A 430 -4.96 -12.32 -13.55
C VAL A 430 -5.55 -13.00 -12.33
N ALA A 431 -6.46 -12.32 -11.62
CA ALA A 431 -7.19 -12.87 -10.48
C ALA A 431 -8.31 -13.85 -10.88
N LYS A 432 -8.52 -14.09 -12.19
CA LYS A 432 -9.61 -14.93 -12.73
C LYS A 432 -11.00 -14.51 -12.23
N VAL A 433 -11.22 -13.22 -12.14
CA VAL A 433 -12.53 -12.65 -11.76
C VAL A 433 -13.40 -12.56 -13.01
N ASP A 434 -14.58 -13.13 -12.92
CA ASP A 434 -15.59 -13.00 -14.00
C ASP A 434 -16.15 -11.58 -14.05
N PHE A 435 -16.29 -11.05 -15.25
CA PHE A 435 -16.89 -9.72 -15.44
C PHE A 435 -18.41 -9.81 -15.31
N ASP A 436 -18.90 -9.57 -14.11
CA ASP A 436 -20.32 -9.47 -13.80
C ASP A 436 -20.97 -8.21 -14.40
N SER A 437 -22.26 -8.03 -14.20
CA SER A 437 -23.02 -6.88 -14.71
C SER A 437 -22.48 -5.54 -14.15
N CYS A 438 -21.97 -5.51 -12.94
CA CYS A 438 -21.45 -4.29 -12.31
C CYS A 438 -20.11 -3.90 -12.96
N ILE A 439 -19.18 -4.85 -13.14
CA ILE A 439 -17.90 -4.62 -13.81
C ILE A 439 -18.15 -4.20 -15.27
N ARG A 440 -19.04 -4.89 -15.98
CA ARG A 440 -19.41 -4.53 -17.38
C ARG A 440 -20.00 -3.12 -17.46
N SER A 441 -20.88 -2.73 -16.53
CA SER A 441 -21.44 -1.38 -16.48
C SER A 441 -20.36 -0.32 -16.21
N TYR A 442 -19.40 -0.62 -15.30
CA TYR A 442 -18.27 0.26 -15.08
C TYR A 442 -17.43 0.46 -16.34
N VAL A 443 -17.10 -0.65 -17.03
CA VAL A 443 -16.32 -0.64 -18.29
C VAL A 443 -17.03 0.16 -19.36
N SER A 444 -18.35 -0.09 -19.59
CA SER A 444 -19.14 0.67 -20.56
C SER A 444 -19.10 2.17 -20.25
N THR A 445 -19.37 2.56 -18.99
CA THR A 445 -19.31 3.97 -18.58
C THR A 445 -17.92 4.60 -18.80
N ALA A 446 -16.86 3.85 -18.55
CA ALA A 446 -15.49 4.34 -18.77
C ALA A 446 -15.19 4.50 -20.26
N LEU A 447 -15.57 3.54 -21.09
CA LEU A 447 -15.44 3.64 -22.56
C LEU A 447 -16.26 4.78 -23.13
N ASP A 448 -17.52 4.96 -22.70
CA ASP A 448 -18.38 6.05 -23.13
C ASP A 448 -17.77 7.43 -22.85
N LYS A 449 -17.12 7.60 -21.69
CA LYS A 449 -16.38 8.84 -21.38
C LYS A 449 -15.20 9.08 -22.32
N ILE A 450 -14.50 8.02 -22.73
CA ILE A 450 -13.39 8.11 -23.68
C ILE A 450 -13.93 8.45 -25.07
N ILE A 451 -14.98 7.78 -25.51
CA ILE A 451 -15.66 8.05 -26.79
C ILE A 451 -16.17 9.49 -26.83
N ALA A 452 -16.79 9.97 -25.75
CA ALA A 452 -17.25 11.36 -25.69
C ALA A 452 -16.09 12.37 -25.82
N LYS A 453 -14.91 12.08 -25.29
CA LYS A 453 -13.70 12.90 -25.51
C LYS A 453 -13.26 12.86 -26.98
N MET A 454 -13.25 11.67 -27.61
CA MET A 454 -12.89 11.50 -29.02
C MET A 454 -13.86 12.28 -29.88
N ALA A 455 -15.16 12.17 -29.64
CA ALA A 455 -16.20 12.91 -30.36
C ALA A 455 -16.04 14.43 -30.18
N TYR A 456 -15.80 14.90 -28.94
CA TYR A 456 -15.57 16.33 -28.66
C TYR A 456 -14.39 16.92 -29.45
N TRP A 457 -13.36 16.12 -29.71
CA TRP A 457 -12.19 16.52 -30.47
C TRP A 457 -12.24 16.11 -31.95
N SER A 458 -13.38 15.58 -32.41
CA SER A 458 -13.59 15.05 -33.78
C SER A 458 -12.49 14.05 -34.18
N MET A 459 -12.10 13.17 -33.24
CA MET A 459 -11.03 12.20 -33.40
C MET A 459 -11.57 10.82 -33.82
N SER A 460 -10.82 10.14 -34.66
CA SER A 460 -11.04 8.72 -35.01
C SER A 460 -9.73 7.99 -35.27
N ILE A 461 -9.81 6.66 -35.40
CA ILE A 461 -8.65 5.80 -35.66
C ILE A 461 -8.89 5.04 -36.97
N ASP A 462 -7.89 5.03 -37.90
CA ASP A 462 -7.95 4.22 -39.10
C ASP A 462 -7.56 2.75 -38.86
N GLU A 463 -7.72 1.92 -39.87
CA GLU A 463 -7.33 0.51 -39.84
C GLU A 463 -5.85 0.24 -39.57
N ASN A 464 -4.99 1.25 -39.79
CA ASN A 464 -3.55 1.21 -39.55
C ASN A 464 -3.17 1.72 -38.17
N GLY A 465 -4.16 2.17 -37.37
CA GLY A 465 -3.94 2.73 -36.03
C GLY A 465 -3.37 4.16 -36.06
N LYS A 466 -3.69 4.91 -37.14
CA LYS A 466 -3.33 6.32 -37.19
C LYS A 466 -4.50 7.16 -36.74
N TRP A 467 -4.23 8.17 -35.92
CA TRP A 467 -5.20 9.13 -35.44
C TRP A 467 -5.49 10.19 -36.52
N PHE A 468 -6.74 10.54 -36.71
CA PHE A 468 -7.13 11.70 -37.51
C PHE A 468 -8.14 12.56 -36.78
N TYR A 469 -8.16 13.79 -37.24
CA TYR A 469 -9.02 14.84 -36.74
C TYR A 469 -9.86 15.30 -37.97
N GLN A 470 -11.19 15.23 -37.86
CA GLN A 470 -12.05 15.85 -38.84
C GLN A 470 -11.99 17.36 -38.56
N GLU A 471 -11.49 18.12 -39.52
CA GLU A 471 -11.62 19.58 -39.51
C GLU A 471 -13.10 19.89 -39.76
N GLU A 472 -13.70 20.80 -38.97
CA GLU A 472 -15.05 21.33 -39.19
C GLU A 472 -15.14 22.11 -40.50
#